data_bd34d57b40cb031e7c8f06d8e709c9ec
#
_entry.id   bd34d57b40cb031e7c8f06d8e709c9ec
#
_cell.length_a   1.000
_cell.length_b   1.000
_cell.length_c   1.000
_cell.angle_alpha   90.00
_cell.angle_beta   90.00
_cell.angle_gamma   90.00
#
_symmetry.space_group_name_H-M   'P 1'
#
loop_
_entity.id
_entity.type
_entity.pdbx_description
1 polymer ?
#
loop_
_entity_poly.entity_id
_entity_poly.type
_entity_poly.pdbx_seq_one_letter_code
_entity_poly.pdbx_strand_id
1 'polypeptide(L)'
;SGVPVMSVVIENDFNDTPCPDLHPPKDPESLTPEQISGIVKAAGIVGMGGATFPTHVKISSGLGKVDTVIVNASECEPYITSDHRTLLEHPDEVLGGVRILAKLFGVDWVHIAIEANKANAAEMLKLKIAEEKAPAVVDVLQTRYPQGAEKQLCQSITGRQVPPGALPASIGCAVFNIVTTMAIYNA
;
A
#
# COMPACT_ATOMS: atom_id res chain seq x y z
N SER A 1 13.16 -29.84 -7.37
CA SER A 1 12.89 -29.58 -8.78
C SER A 1 14.17 -29.18 -9.47
N GLY A 2 15.15 -29.60 -9.87
CA GLY A 2 16.47 -29.25 -10.41
C GLY A 2 16.48 -28.35 -11.67
N VAL A 3 15.55 -27.45 -11.80
CA VAL A 3 15.55 -26.47 -12.89
C VAL A 3 16.44 -25.28 -12.52
N PRO A 4 17.44 -24.92 -13.32
CA PRO A 4 18.27 -23.74 -13.08
C PRO A 4 17.41 -22.46 -13.14
N VAL A 5 17.57 -21.61 -12.13
CA VAL A 5 16.90 -20.28 -12.06
C VAL A 5 18.00 -19.22 -11.98
N MET A 6 17.85 -18.17 -12.81
CA MET A 6 18.72 -16.99 -12.72
C MET A 6 18.54 -16.36 -11.33
N SER A 7 19.64 -16.23 -10.58
CA SER A 7 19.61 -15.71 -9.21
C SER A 7 20.76 -14.74 -9.01
N VAL A 8 20.51 -13.69 -8.21
CA VAL A 8 21.56 -12.82 -7.70
C VAL A 8 22.01 -13.39 -6.36
N VAL A 9 23.30 -13.67 -6.24
CA VAL A 9 23.91 -14.11 -4.98
C VAL A 9 24.57 -12.90 -4.34
N ILE A 10 24.16 -12.59 -3.11
CA ILE A 10 24.69 -11.46 -2.33
C ILE A 10 25.45 -12.03 -1.14
N GLU A 11 26.73 -11.67 -1.02
CA GLU A 11 27.54 -11.92 0.17
C GLU A 11 27.52 -10.66 1.03
N ASN A 12 26.99 -10.77 2.25
CA ASN A 12 26.89 -9.63 3.17
C ASN A 12 28.26 -9.39 3.83
N ASP A 13 28.73 -8.15 3.79
CA ASP A 13 29.96 -7.72 4.48
C ASP A 13 29.72 -7.32 5.94
N PHE A 14 28.47 -7.31 6.40
CA PHE A 14 28.00 -6.97 7.75
C PHE A 14 28.35 -5.54 8.21
N ASN A 15 28.65 -4.64 7.29
CA ASN A 15 29.00 -3.26 7.60
C ASN A 15 27.77 -2.32 7.56
N ASP A 16 26.63 -2.77 7.02
CA ASP A 16 25.40 -2.00 6.87
C ASP A 16 25.61 -0.61 6.23
N THR A 17 26.58 -0.52 5.33
CA THR A 17 26.93 0.73 4.65
C THR A 17 25.78 1.15 3.75
N PRO A 18 25.19 2.35 3.95
CA PRO A 18 24.12 2.84 3.09
C PRO A 18 24.55 2.97 1.63
N CYS A 19 23.62 2.74 0.71
CA CYS A 19 23.86 2.95 -0.70
C CYS A 19 24.29 4.41 -0.95
N PRO A 20 25.41 4.67 -1.68
CA PRO A 20 25.87 6.03 -1.94
C PRO A 20 24.89 6.87 -2.78
N ASP A 21 23.99 6.21 -3.51
CA ASP A 21 22.95 6.86 -4.33
C ASP A 21 21.67 7.15 -3.55
N LEU A 22 21.67 6.97 -2.22
CA LEU A 22 20.55 7.31 -1.37
C LEU A 22 20.43 8.84 -1.32
N HIS A 23 19.41 9.37 -1.95
CA HIS A 23 19.14 10.80 -1.96
C HIS A 23 18.35 11.21 -0.70
N PRO A 24 18.53 12.44 -0.20
CA PRO A 24 17.70 12.95 0.88
C PRO A 24 16.22 12.94 0.46
N PRO A 25 15.30 12.77 1.41
CA PRO A 25 13.88 12.76 1.13
C PRO A 25 13.46 14.08 0.46
N LYS A 26 12.58 13.96 -0.54
CA LYS A 26 11.98 15.10 -1.22
C LYS A 26 10.60 15.35 -0.62
N ASP A 27 10.20 16.62 -0.58
CA ASP A 27 8.82 16.96 -0.26
C ASP A 27 7.88 16.40 -1.35
N PRO A 28 7.02 15.42 -1.02
CA PRO A 28 6.09 14.83 -1.98
C PRO A 28 5.15 15.86 -2.62
N GLU A 29 4.86 16.97 -1.91
CA GLU A 29 4.01 18.03 -2.44
C GLU A 29 4.63 18.76 -3.64
N SER A 30 5.94 18.77 -3.74
CA SER A 30 6.67 19.38 -4.86
C SER A 30 6.78 18.51 -6.11
N LEU A 31 6.42 17.21 -6.01
CA LEU A 31 6.63 16.22 -7.06
C LEU A 31 5.36 16.01 -7.91
N THR A 32 5.54 15.77 -9.22
CA THR A 32 4.46 15.32 -10.08
C THR A 32 4.17 13.82 -9.89
N PRO A 33 2.98 13.32 -10.27
CA PRO A 33 2.67 11.88 -10.22
C PRO A 33 3.68 11.01 -10.97
N GLU A 34 4.20 11.47 -12.10
CA GLU A 34 5.20 10.77 -12.90
C GLU A 34 6.54 10.69 -12.18
N GLN A 35 6.94 11.78 -11.49
CA GLN A 35 8.17 11.81 -10.69
C GLN A 35 8.08 10.85 -9.50
N ILE A 36 6.95 10.83 -8.78
CA ILE A 36 6.73 9.89 -7.68
C ILE A 36 6.75 8.45 -8.21
N SER A 37 6.07 8.17 -9.33
CA SER A 37 6.12 6.84 -9.98
C SER A 37 7.54 6.44 -10.37
N GLY A 38 8.34 7.40 -10.84
CA GLY A 38 9.76 7.20 -11.15
C GLY A 38 10.61 6.84 -9.93
N ILE A 39 10.39 7.50 -8.79
CA ILE A 39 11.06 7.21 -7.52
C ILE A 39 10.67 5.79 -7.04
N VAL A 40 9.38 5.46 -7.03
CA VAL A 40 8.89 4.13 -6.66
C VAL A 40 9.51 3.03 -7.53
N LYS A 41 9.69 3.30 -8.84
CA LYS A 41 10.36 2.40 -9.77
C LYS A 41 11.86 2.24 -9.44
N ALA A 42 12.56 3.35 -9.23
CA ALA A 42 13.99 3.35 -8.91
C ALA A 42 14.28 2.65 -7.58
N ALA A 43 13.41 2.81 -6.59
CA ALA A 43 13.48 2.12 -5.30
C ALA A 43 13.11 0.63 -5.39
N GLY A 44 12.66 0.13 -6.56
CA GLY A 44 12.32 -1.27 -6.76
C GLY A 44 11.11 -1.76 -5.98
N ILE A 45 10.20 -0.86 -5.58
CA ILE A 45 9.03 -1.21 -4.77
C ILE A 45 8.06 -2.07 -5.56
N VAL A 46 7.73 -3.21 -4.97
CA VAL A 46 6.73 -4.16 -5.47
C VAL A 46 5.62 -4.36 -4.44
N GLY A 47 4.52 -4.97 -4.85
CA GLY A 47 3.42 -5.30 -3.95
C GLY A 47 3.85 -6.29 -2.87
N MET A 48 3.80 -5.89 -1.61
CA MET A 48 4.24 -6.66 -0.45
C MET A 48 3.12 -7.48 0.20
N GLY A 49 1.93 -7.47 -0.39
CA GLY A 49 0.77 -8.28 0.03
C GLY A 49 0.68 -9.65 -0.66
N GLY A 50 1.77 -10.15 -1.27
CA GLY A 50 1.87 -11.51 -1.80
C GLY A 50 2.21 -11.62 -3.29
N ALA A 51 1.58 -10.85 -4.19
CA ALA A 51 1.73 -11.01 -5.64
C ALA A 51 3.00 -10.37 -6.24
N THR A 52 3.76 -9.60 -5.47
CA THR A 52 4.98 -8.90 -5.93
C THR A 52 4.83 -8.10 -7.23
N PHE A 53 3.62 -7.62 -7.51
CA PHE A 53 3.36 -6.84 -8.72
C PHE A 53 4.10 -5.48 -8.65
N PRO A 54 4.76 -5.03 -9.72
CA PRO A 54 5.51 -3.78 -9.72
C PRO A 54 4.61 -2.58 -9.39
N THR A 55 4.88 -1.89 -8.28
CA THR A 55 4.02 -0.82 -7.76
C THR A 55 3.94 0.37 -8.71
N HIS A 56 5.05 0.75 -9.37
CA HIS A 56 5.06 1.82 -10.36
C HIS A 56 4.15 1.55 -11.58
N VAL A 57 3.99 0.27 -11.96
CA VAL A 57 3.06 -0.13 -13.04
C VAL A 57 1.61 0.03 -12.59
N LYS A 58 1.30 -0.37 -11.35
CA LYS A 58 -0.02 -0.15 -10.73
C LYS A 58 -0.37 1.35 -10.70
N ILE A 59 0.56 2.18 -10.24
CA ILE A 59 0.41 3.64 -10.23
C ILE A 59 0.14 4.15 -11.65
N SER A 60 1.05 3.93 -12.58
CA SER A 60 0.97 4.49 -13.93
C SER A 60 -0.30 4.05 -14.68
N SER A 61 -0.74 2.80 -14.49
CA SER A 61 -1.96 2.28 -15.13
C SER A 61 -3.26 2.84 -14.53
N GLY A 62 -3.20 3.33 -13.30
CA GLY A 62 -4.35 3.89 -12.56
C GLY A 62 -4.50 5.39 -12.70
N LEU A 63 -3.45 6.15 -13.07
CA LEU A 63 -3.52 7.60 -13.20
C LEU A 63 -4.63 8.04 -14.15
N GLY A 64 -5.47 8.97 -13.69
CA GLY A 64 -6.62 9.50 -14.45
C GLY A 64 -7.79 8.53 -14.65
N LYS A 65 -7.74 7.33 -14.03
CA LYS A 65 -8.81 6.31 -14.12
C LYS A 65 -9.36 5.91 -12.77
N VAL A 66 -8.55 6.01 -11.72
CA VAL A 66 -8.89 5.60 -10.36
C VAL A 66 -9.57 6.76 -9.64
N ASP A 67 -10.74 6.49 -9.08
CA ASP A 67 -11.51 7.39 -8.22
C ASP A 67 -11.55 6.94 -6.76
N THR A 68 -11.11 5.71 -6.49
CA THR A 68 -11.12 5.10 -5.16
C THR A 68 -9.81 4.38 -4.88
N VAL A 69 -9.09 4.84 -3.87
CA VAL A 69 -7.85 4.20 -3.39
C VAL A 69 -8.12 3.47 -2.10
N ILE A 70 -7.69 2.21 -2.04
CA ILE A 70 -7.86 1.33 -0.88
C ILE A 70 -6.48 0.89 -0.40
N VAL A 71 -6.15 1.19 0.85
CA VAL A 71 -5.00 0.63 1.55
C VAL A 71 -5.45 -0.60 2.31
N ASN A 72 -4.93 -1.74 1.90
CA ASN A 72 -5.29 -3.05 2.44
C ASN A 72 -4.47 -3.34 3.71
N ALA A 73 -5.14 -3.30 4.84
CA ALA A 73 -4.68 -3.75 6.15
C ALA A 73 -5.55 -4.92 6.68
N SER A 74 -6.26 -5.61 5.77
CA SER A 74 -7.08 -6.79 6.07
C SER A 74 -6.23 -8.05 5.96
N GLU A 75 -5.43 -8.30 6.99
CA GLU A 75 -4.52 -9.44 7.11
C GLU A 75 -5.32 -10.68 7.53
N CYS A 76 -5.86 -11.38 6.52
CA CYS A 76 -6.80 -12.48 6.74
C CYS A 76 -6.14 -13.88 6.83
N GLU A 77 -4.86 -14.02 6.52
CA GLU A 77 -4.13 -15.28 6.65
C GLU A 77 -3.90 -15.62 8.13
N PRO A 78 -4.23 -16.85 8.56
CA PRO A 78 -3.99 -17.28 9.94
C PRO A 78 -2.51 -17.18 10.32
N TYR A 79 -2.25 -16.78 11.56
CA TYR A 79 -0.93 -16.64 12.18
C TYR A 79 -0.02 -15.55 11.61
N ILE A 80 -0.45 -14.78 10.61
CA ILE A 80 0.29 -13.61 10.12
C ILE A 80 -0.17 -12.36 10.85
N THR A 81 0.79 -11.53 11.30
CA THR A 81 0.55 -10.29 12.06
C THR A 81 1.44 -9.14 11.60
N SER A 82 1.99 -9.22 10.40
CA SER A 82 2.94 -8.24 9.88
C SER A 82 2.27 -6.89 9.61
N ASP A 83 1.12 -6.88 8.95
CA ASP A 83 0.38 -5.65 8.66
C ASP A 83 -0.15 -5.00 9.94
N HIS A 84 -0.64 -5.80 10.89
CA HIS A 84 -1.08 -5.31 12.20
C HIS A 84 0.07 -4.64 12.98
N ARG A 85 1.25 -5.26 13.00
CA ARG A 85 2.44 -4.69 13.65
C ARG A 85 2.91 -3.42 12.96
N THR A 86 2.94 -3.41 11.63
CA THR A 86 3.28 -2.21 10.86
C THR A 86 2.38 -1.02 11.22
N LEU A 87 1.06 -1.24 11.33
CA LEU A 87 0.14 -0.19 11.76
C LEU A 87 0.44 0.36 13.14
N LEU A 88 0.79 -0.51 14.11
CA LEU A 88 1.05 -0.11 15.49
C LEU A 88 2.42 0.54 15.68
N GLU A 89 3.42 0.10 14.92
CA GLU A 89 4.81 0.52 15.09
C GLU A 89 5.20 1.70 14.18
N HIS A 90 4.59 1.81 12.99
CA HIS A 90 4.92 2.78 11.95
C HIS A 90 3.70 3.56 11.42
N PRO A 91 2.78 4.03 12.28
CA PRO A 91 1.55 4.68 11.81
C PRO A 91 1.83 5.98 11.04
N ASP A 92 2.86 6.73 11.40
CA ASP A 92 3.23 7.99 10.74
C ASP A 92 3.68 7.77 9.30
N GLU A 93 4.53 6.78 9.08
CA GLU A 93 5.03 6.40 7.77
C GLU A 93 3.90 5.88 6.88
N VAL A 94 2.98 5.11 7.46
CA VAL A 94 1.78 4.64 6.76
C VAL A 94 0.90 5.82 6.33
N LEU A 95 0.63 6.77 7.23
CA LEU A 95 -0.16 7.97 6.90
C LEU A 95 0.56 8.89 5.91
N GLY A 96 1.89 8.94 5.96
CA GLY A 96 2.71 9.59 4.94
C GLY A 96 2.48 8.98 3.56
N GLY A 97 2.52 7.66 3.44
CA GLY A 97 2.20 6.95 2.19
C GLY A 97 0.76 7.15 1.73
N VAL A 98 -0.19 7.21 2.66
CA VAL A 98 -1.60 7.52 2.36
C VAL A 98 -1.75 8.91 1.72
N ARG A 99 -1.05 9.95 2.24
CA ARG A 99 -1.05 11.30 1.65
C ARG A 99 -0.48 11.28 0.23
N ILE A 100 0.61 10.56 0.02
CA ILE A 100 1.20 10.41 -1.32
C ILE A 100 0.22 9.73 -2.28
N LEU A 101 -0.45 8.67 -1.86
CA LEU A 101 -1.45 7.98 -2.67
C LEU A 101 -2.65 8.87 -2.98
N ALA A 102 -3.15 9.64 -2.00
CA ALA A 102 -4.24 10.59 -2.22
C ALA A 102 -3.86 11.61 -3.29
N LYS A 103 -2.66 12.18 -3.19
CA LYS A 103 -2.12 13.12 -4.19
C LYS A 103 -1.94 12.47 -5.56
N LEU A 104 -1.34 11.29 -5.63
CA LEU A 104 -1.08 10.57 -6.88
C LEU A 104 -2.34 10.37 -7.71
N PHE A 105 -3.44 9.99 -7.07
CA PHE A 105 -4.69 9.69 -7.75
C PHE A 105 -5.68 10.84 -7.75
N GLY A 106 -5.39 11.96 -7.06
CA GLY A 106 -6.27 13.12 -6.97
C GLY A 106 -7.57 12.80 -6.25
N VAL A 107 -7.51 11.95 -5.21
CA VAL A 107 -8.69 11.58 -4.41
C VAL A 107 -8.70 12.33 -3.09
N ASP A 108 -9.90 12.73 -2.63
CA ASP A 108 -10.07 13.43 -1.35
C ASP A 108 -9.80 12.53 -0.16
N TRP A 109 -10.09 11.22 -0.29
CA TRP A 109 -10.00 10.23 0.77
C TRP A 109 -9.43 8.90 0.29
N VAL A 110 -8.56 8.32 1.11
CA VAL A 110 -8.05 6.97 0.95
C VAL A 110 -8.72 6.06 1.98
N HIS A 111 -9.23 4.93 1.55
CA HIS A 111 -9.86 3.93 2.41
C HIS A 111 -8.80 3.02 3.02
N ILE A 112 -8.70 2.96 4.35
CA ILE A 112 -7.84 1.99 5.05
C ILE A 112 -8.73 0.87 5.54
N ALA A 113 -8.69 -0.27 4.84
CA ALA A 113 -9.50 -1.45 5.15
C ALA A 113 -8.82 -2.32 6.20
N ILE A 114 -9.42 -2.47 7.35
CA ILE A 114 -8.89 -3.24 8.48
C ILE A 114 -9.93 -4.22 9.01
N GLU A 115 -9.52 -5.40 9.48
CA GLU A 115 -10.44 -6.35 10.09
C GLU A 115 -10.78 -6.04 11.53
N ALA A 116 -12.01 -6.36 11.95
CA ALA A 116 -12.55 -6.08 13.29
C ALA A 116 -11.73 -6.69 14.44
N ASN A 117 -10.97 -7.77 14.18
CA ASN A 117 -10.06 -8.37 15.16
C ASN A 117 -8.80 -7.53 15.46
N LYS A 118 -8.61 -6.42 14.75
CA LYS A 118 -7.50 -5.45 14.93
C LYS A 118 -8.02 -4.12 15.51
N ALA A 119 -8.99 -4.17 16.43
CA ALA A 119 -9.68 -3.00 16.97
C ALA A 119 -8.73 -1.93 17.52
N ASN A 120 -7.68 -2.33 18.22
CA ASN A 120 -6.66 -1.42 18.76
C ASN A 120 -5.97 -0.58 17.68
N ALA A 121 -5.60 -1.19 16.56
CA ALA A 121 -5.00 -0.47 15.44
C ALA A 121 -6.03 0.43 14.73
N ALA A 122 -7.27 -0.03 14.58
CA ALA A 122 -8.35 0.77 13.99
C ALA A 122 -8.66 2.03 14.80
N GLU A 123 -8.73 1.91 16.13
CA GLU A 123 -8.98 3.04 17.03
C GLU A 123 -7.82 4.03 17.03
N MET A 124 -6.59 3.54 17.13
CA MET A 124 -5.38 4.36 17.06
C MET A 124 -5.31 5.13 15.74
N LEU A 125 -5.56 4.48 14.59
CA LEU A 125 -5.56 5.14 13.30
C LEU A 125 -6.62 6.23 13.18
N LYS A 126 -7.84 5.98 13.67
CA LYS A 126 -8.92 6.98 13.67
C LYS A 126 -8.53 8.24 14.43
N LEU A 127 -7.93 8.07 15.61
CA LEU A 127 -7.46 9.20 16.42
C LEU A 127 -6.37 9.98 15.68
N LYS A 128 -5.38 9.28 15.13
CA LYS A 128 -4.25 9.87 14.43
C LYS A 128 -4.68 10.58 13.14
N ILE A 129 -5.58 9.99 12.37
CA ILE A 129 -6.17 10.62 11.17
C ILE A 129 -6.87 11.94 11.52
N ALA A 130 -7.63 11.95 12.63
CA ALA A 130 -8.32 13.16 13.09
C ALA A 130 -7.36 14.24 13.57
N GLU A 131 -6.34 13.88 14.33
CA GLU A 131 -5.30 14.77 14.85
C GLU A 131 -4.51 15.42 13.71
N GLU A 132 -4.04 14.61 12.77
CA GLU A 132 -3.19 15.05 11.66
C GLU A 132 -3.97 15.55 10.45
N LYS A 133 -5.30 15.46 10.46
CA LYS A 133 -6.18 15.76 9.30
C LYS A 133 -5.72 15.01 8.05
N ALA A 134 -5.34 13.75 8.20
CA ALA A 134 -4.92 12.93 7.08
C ALA A 134 -6.10 12.63 6.14
N PRO A 135 -5.87 12.58 4.81
CA PRO A 135 -6.93 12.30 3.83
C PRO A 135 -7.29 10.81 3.81
N ALA A 136 -7.80 10.29 4.91
CA ALA A 136 -8.09 8.87 5.07
C ALA A 136 -9.36 8.62 5.88
N VAL A 137 -9.96 7.46 5.63
CA VAL A 137 -11.06 6.88 6.41
C VAL A 137 -10.72 5.44 6.75
N VAL A 138 -11.07 5.00 7.96
CA VAL A 138 -10.86 3.62 8.41
C VAL A 138 -12.14 2.83 8.25
N ASP A 139 -12.14 1.86 7.35
CA ASP A 139 -13.23 0.93 7.12
C ASP A 139 -12.97 -0.36 7.89
N VAL A 140 -13.76 -0.58 8.94
CA VAL A 140 -13.66 -1.80 9.76
C VAL A 140 -14.52 -2.89 9.14
N LEU A 141 -13.86 -3.95 8.66
CA LEU A 141 -14.47 -5.07 7.96
C LEU A 141 -14.62 -6.28 8.88
N GLN A 142 -15.55 -7.17 8.54
CA GLN A 142 -15.69 -8.44 9.25
C GLN A 142 -14.44 -9.29 9.10
N THR A 143 -13.99 -9.89 10.21
CA THR A 143 -12.89 -10.86 10.21
C THR A 143 -13.35 -12.15 9.54
N ARG A 144 -12.85 -12.42 8.35
CA ARG A 144 -13.12 -13.65 7.59
C ARG A 144 -12.10 -13.87 6.48
N TYR A 145 -11.92 -15.09 6.08
CA TYR A 145 -11.11 -15.43 4.91
C TYR A 145 -11.98 -15.56 3.65
N PRO A 146 -11.60 -14.98 2.50
CA PRO A 146 -10.43 -14.15 2.22
C PRO A 146 -10.75 -12.63 2.16
N GLN A 147 -11.01 -11.99 3.30
CA GLN A 147 -11.40 -10.57 3.35
C GLN A 147 -10.36 -9.63 2.72
N GLY A 148 -9.05 -9.96 2.84
CA GLY A 148 -7.95 -9.19 2.27
C GLY A 148 -7.74 -9.38 0.76
N ALA A 149 -8.53 -10.24 0.10
CA ALA A 149 -8.44 -10.39 -1.35
C ALA A 149 -8.84 -9.09 -2.07
N GLU A 150 -8.02 -8.62 -3.00
CA GLU A 150 -8.15 -7.31 -3.66
C GLU A 150 -9.56 -7.06 -4.24
N LYS A 151 -10.12 -8.06 -4.95
CA LYS A 151 -11.47 -7.97 -5.52
C LYS A 151 -12.57 -7.92 -4.46
N GLN A 152 -12.37 -8.65 -3.36
CA GLN A 152 -13.29 -8.68 -2.23
C GLN A 152 -13.32 -7.33 -1.52
N LEU A 153 -12.15 -6.68 -1.34
CA LEU A 153 -12.06 -5.35 -0.76
C LEU A 153 -12.76 -4.31 -1.62
N CYS A 154 -12.53 -4.33 -2.94
CA CYS A 154 -13.23 -3.42 -3.86
C CYS A 154 -14.74 -3.52 -3.69
N GLN A 155 -15.30 -4.73 -3.66
CA GLN A 155 -16.73 -4.93 -3.49
C GLN A 155 -17.22 -4.52 -2.10
N SER A 156 -16.47 -4.84 -1.04
CA SER A 156 -16.86 -4.54 0.34
C SER A 156 -16.91 -3.03 0.62
N ILE A 157 -16.01 -2.26 0.01
CA ILE A 157 -15.90 -0.82 0.26
C ILE A 157 -16.76 -0.02 -0.71
N THR A 158 -16.76 -0.38 -2.00
CA THR A 158 -17.40 0.43 -3.05
C THR A 158 -18.71 -0.14 -3.58
N GLY A 159 -19.02 -1.40 -3.29
CA GLY A 159 -20.11 -2.14 -3.92
C GLY A 159 -19.83 -2.57 -5.37
N ARG A 160 -18.71 -2.14 -5.97
CA ARG A 160 -18.36 -2.45 -7.36
C ARG A 160 -17.72 -3.84 -7.46
N GLN A 161 -18.07 -4.58 -8.50
CA GLN A 161 -17.51 -5.90 -8.76
C GLN A 161 -16.46 -5.85 -9.86
N VAL A 162 -15.26 -6.37 -9.57
CA VAL A 162 -14.20 -6.53 -10.57
C VAL A 162 -14.53 -7.75 -11.45
N PRO A 163 -14.74 -7.57 -12.77
CA PRO A 163 -15.04 -8.68 -13.67
C PRO A 163 -13.98 -9.80 -13.66
N PRO A 164 -14.35 -11.03 -14.03
CA PRO A 164 -13.39 -12.12 -14.21
C PRO A 164 -12.28 -11.70 -15.19
N GLY A 165 -11.01 -11.95 -14.82
CA GLY A 165 -9.84 -11.60 -15.62
C GLY A 165 -9.45 -10.11 -15.60
N ALA A 166 -10.32 -9.22 -15.09
CA ALA A 166 -10.01 -7.79 -14.99
C ALA A 166 -9.25 -7.43 -13.71
N LEU A 167 -8.65 -6.25 -13.72
CA LEU A 167 -7.97 -5.61 -12.58
C LEU A 167 -8.88 -4.58 -11.91
N PRO A 168 -8.66 -4.22 -10.63
CA PRO A 168 -9.42 -3.19 -9.91
C PRO A 168 -9.52 -1.85 -10.64
N ALA A 169 -8.49 -1.46 -11.39
CA ALA A 169 -8.50 -0.23 -12.19
C ALA A 169 -9.63 -0.18 -13.24
N SER A 170 -10.14 -1.33 -13.68
CA SER A 170 -11.27 -1.39 -14.63
C SER A 170 -12.59 -0.90 -14.03
N ILE A 171 -12.68 -0.84 -12.71
CA ILE A 171 -13.83 -0.34 -11.95
C ILE A 171 -13.49 0.94 -11.17
N GLY A 172 -12.40 1.62 -11.50
CA GLY A 172 -11.97 2.86 -10.86
C GLY A 172 -11.27 2.67 -9.50
N CYS A 173 -10.86 1.45 -9.13
CA CYS A 173 -10.22 1.18 -7.86
C CYS A 173 -8.71 0.91 -7.99
N ALA A 174 -7.93 1.34 -7.00
CA ALA A 174 -6.54 0.90 -6.80
C ALA A 174 -6.36 0.40 -5.37
N VAL A 175 -5.76 -0.78 -5.23
CA VAL A 175 -5.55 -1.41 -3.92
C VAL A 175 -4.05 -1.55 -3.65
N PHE A 176 -3.58 -1.05 -2.52
CA PHE A 176 -2.19 -1.13 -2.07
C PHE A 176 -2.13 -1.81 -0.70
N ASN A 177 -1.22 -2.72 -0.50
CA ASN A 177 -0.96 -3.28 0.82
C ASN A 177 -0.35 -2.21 1.75
N ILE A 178 -0.56 -2.34 3.07
CA ILE A 178 -0.12 -1.38 4.07
C ILE A 178 1.41 -1.20 4.08
N VAL A 179 2.18 -2.28 3.99
CA VAL A 179 3.66 -2.24 3.96
C VAL A 179 4.15 -1.60 2.66
N THR A 180 3.48 -1.88 1.52
CA THR A 180 3.78 -1.21 0.26
C THR A 180 3.52 0.30 0.35
N THR A 181 2.44 0.70 1.04
CA THR A 181 2.10 2.11 1.26
C THR A 181 3.17 2.82 2.09
N MET A 182 3.64 2.19 3.17
CA MET A 182 4.76 2.67 3.97
C MET A 182 6.06 2.77 3.14
N ALA A 183 6.35 1.76 2.31
CA ALA A 183 7.54 1.75 1.47
C ALA A 183 7.54 2.89 0.42
N ILE A 184 6.37 3.28 -0.09
CA ILE A 184 6.23 4.44 -0.98
C ILE A 184 6.63 5.75 -0.27
N TYR A 185 6.30 5.88 1.01
CA TYR A 185 6.69 7.04 1.81
C TYR A 185 8.19 7.08 2.07
N ASN A 186 8.78 5.93 2.36
CA ASN A 186 10.20 5.82 2.71
C ASN A 186 11.15 5.96 1.50
N ALA A 187 10.64 5.91 0.29
CA ALA A 187 11.41 6.06 -0.95
C ALA A 187 11.56 7.52 -1.37
#